data_ce34b9772ce1048569df3058a4c34faf
#
_entry.id   ce34b9772ce1048569df3058a4c34faf
#
_cell.length_a   1.000
_cell.length_b   1.000
_cell.length_c   1.000
_cell.angle_alpha   90.00
_cell.angle_beta   90.00
_cell.angle_gamma   90.00
#
_symmetry.space_group_name_H-M   'P 1'
#
loop_
_entity.id
_entity.type
_entity.pdbx_description
1 polymer ?
#
loop_
_entity_poly.entity_id
_entity_poly.type
_entity_poly.pdbx_seq_one_letter_code
_entity_poly.pdbx_strand_id
1 'polypeptide(L)'
;MIFSRSQLPHPVSTANENLKSFAMKTAYFDCASGISGDMTLGALVDAGVDLHAIQAGIHSLGLPNCNVTAEEVKKNGFRATQIRIDHPPEHAHRHLVDITRMIDAGKLTERQKQTAKNIFVRLGKAEAKVHGTTLDKVHFHEVGAVDSIADIVGVAIGWDLLGVEQIYASPIPTGTGTIQSAHGRCSLP
;
A
#
# COMPACT_ATOMS: atom_id res chain seq x y z
N MET A 1 6.38 10.89 5.22
CA MET A 1 4.97 10.78 5.68
C MET A 1 4.90 11.42 7.05
N ILE A 2 4.02 12.39 7.26
CA ILE A 2 3.88 13.06 8.55
C ILE A 2 2.48 12.74 9.07
N PHE A 3 2.40 12.08 10.24
CA PHE A 3 1.14 11.92 10.95
C PHE A 3 1.02 13.07 11.95
N SER A 4 0.05 13.96 11.76
CA SER A 4 -0.24 15.01 12.73
C SER A 4 -1.21 14.49 13.78
N ARG A 5 -0.76 14.34 15.03
CA ARG A 5 -1.63 14.38 16.20
C ARG A 5 -1.84 15.85 16.51
N SER A 6 -3.05 16.37 16.32
CA SER A 6 -3.41 17.67 16.86
C SER A 6 -3.33 17.61 18.39
N GLN A 7 -2.30 18.24 18.99
CA GLN A 7 -2.28 18.56 20.40
C GLN A 7 -3.26 19.72 20.61
N LEU A 8 -4.44 19.40 21.11
CA LEU A 8 -5.34 20.39 21.67
C LEU A 8 -4.94 20.66 23.12
N PRO A 9 -5.02 21.93 23.62
CA PRO A 9 -4.71 22.28 24.99
C PRO A 9 -5.66 21.55 25.96
N HIS A 10 -5.14 21.18 27.12
CA HIS A 10 -5.88 20.48 28.17
C HIS A 10 -7.18 21.18 28.52
N PRO A 11 -8.34 20.53 28.50
CA PRO A 11 -9.56 21.10 29.02
C PRO A 11 -9.56 20.96 30.55
N VAL A 12 -9.91 22.09 31.20
CA VAL A 12 -10.31 22.12 32.60
C VAL A 12 -11.57 21.26 32.79
N SER A 13 -11.53 20.40 33.81
CA SER A 13 -12.55 19.49 34.30
C SER A 13 -13.97 20.04 34.27
N THR A 14 -14.93 19.34 33.78
CA THR A 14 -16.16 18.76 34.34
C THR A 14 -17.22 18.50 33.26
N ALA A 15 -17.86 17.35 33.38
CA ALA A 15 -19.14 16.93 32.77
C ALA A 15 -19.17 16.59 31.26
N ASN A 16 -19.14 15.35 30.99
CA ASN A 16 -19.89 14.56 30.01
C ASN A 16 -19.03 13.47 29.36
N GLU A 17 -18.98 12.30 29.97
CA GLU A 17 -18.29 11.11 29.47
C GLU A 17 -18.96 10.46 28.24
N ASN A 18 -19.92 11.12 27.58
CA ASN A 18 -20.70 10.55 26.48
C ASN A 18 -20.48 11.20 25.11
N LEU A 19 -19.54 12.09 24.96
CA LEU A 19 -19.09 12.56 23.64
C LEU A 19 -17.81 11.80 23.27
N LYS A 20 -17.95 10.53 22.83
CA LYS A 20 -16.91 9.92 21.97
C LYS A 20 -16.78 10.82 20.75
N SER A 21 -15.78 11.70 20.75
CA SER A 21 -15.40 12.47 19.60
C SER A 21 -15.19 11.51 18.44
N PHE A 22 -16.09 11.50 17.48
CA PHE A 22 -15.92 10.88 16.18
C PHE A 22 -14.91 11.72 15.38
N ALA A 23 -13.69 11.83 15.90
CA ALA A 23 -12.61 12.44 15.15
C ALA A 23 -12.23 11.48 14.02
N MET A 24 -12.69 11.80 12.81
CA MET A 24 -12.33 11.07 11.59
C MET A 24 -10.82 11.04 11.43
N LYS A 25 -10.23 9.84 11.39
CA LYS A 25 -8.79 9.69 11.17
C LYS A 25 -8.44 9.95 9.72
N THR A 26 -7.63 10.94 9.50
CA THR A 26 -7.15 11.32 8.18
C THR A 26 -5.65 11.11 8.08
N ALA A 27 -5.21 10.49 6.98
CA ALA A 27 -3.81 10.40 6.61
C ALA A 27 -3.48 11.40 5.49
N TYR A 28 -2.31 12.00 5.57
CA TYR A 28 -1.77 12.85 4.52
C TYR A 28 -0.41 12.31 4.08
N PHE A 29 -0.29 12.03 2.78
CA PHE A 29 0.97 11.66 2.16
C PHE A 29 1.71 12.92 1.73
N ASP A 30 2.85 13.20 2.34
CA ASP A 30 3.82 14.14 1.79
C ASP A 30 4.76 13.38 0.86
N CYS A 31 4.55 13.54 -0.43
CA CYS A 31 5.23 12.78 -1.48
C CYS A 31 6.42 13.54 -2.07
N ALA A 32 7.05 14.47 -1.35
CA ALA A 32 8.14 15.31 -1.87
C ALA A 32 9.29 14.52 -2.52
N SER A 33 9.52 13.28 -2.08
CA SER A 33 10.54 12.35 -2.62
C SER A 33 9.95 11.16 -3.39
N GLY A 34 8.69 11.27 -3.81
CA GLY A 34 7.95 10.16 -4.42
C GLY A 34 7.24 9.28 -3.39
N ILE A 35 6.67 8.19 -3.89
CA ILE A 35 5.95 7.20 -3.10
C ILE A 35 6.04 5.84 -3.78
N SER A 36 6.17 4.78 -2.98
CA SER A 36 6.09 3.38 -3.41
C SER A 36 5.35 2.54 -2.37
N GLY A 37 5.04 1.28 -2.69
CA GLY A 37 4.36 0.38 -1.79
C GLY A 37 5.17 0.09 -0.54
N ASP A 38 6.44 -0.28 -0.69
CA ASP A 38 7.37 -0.55 0.41
C ASP A 38 7.60 0.69 1.30
N MET A 39 7.72 1.90 0.70
CA MET A 39 7.80 3.15 1.45
C MET A 39 6.52 3.40 2.26
N THR A 40 5.36 3.12 1.70
CA THR A 40 4.07 3.25 2.38
C THR A 40 3.96 2.26 3.53
N LEU A 41 4.33 1.00 3.31
CA LEU A 41 4.38 -0.01 4.36
C LEU A 41 5.32 0.38 5.49
N GLY A 42 6.53 0.86 5.15
CA GLY A 42 7.50 1.34 6.13
C GLY A 42 6.95 2.45 7.01
N ALA A 43 6.25 3.40 6.40
CA ALA A 43 5.63 4.50 7.15
C ALA A 43 4.45 4.04 8.02
N LEU A 44 3.67 3.04 7.59
CA LEU A 44 2.59 2.47 8.38
C LEU A 44 3.14 1.72 9.60
N VAL A 45 4.21 0.93 9.41
CA VAL A 45 4.89 0.23 10.51
C VAL A 45 5.53 1.23 11.48
N ASP A 46 6.19 2.27 10.98
CA ASP A 46 6.75 3.35 11.82
C ASP A 46 5.67 4.11 12.61
N ALA A 47 4.45 4.19 12.05
CA ALA A 47 3.29 4.75 12.73
C ALA A 47 2.66 3.82 13.78
N GLY A 48 3.20 2.61 13.97
CA GLY A 48 2.78 1.65 14.98
C GLY A 48 1.82 0.56 14.50
N VAL A 49 1.69 0.37 13.18
CA VAL A 49 0.95 -0.79 12.64
C VAL A 49 1.75 -2.06 12.89
N ASP A 50 1.09 -3.09 13.40
CA ASP A 50 1.72 -4.39 13.65
C ASP A 50 2.10 -5.09 12.34
N LEU A 51 3.40 -5.25 12.13
CA LEU A 51 3.96 -5.96 10.97
C LEU A 51 3.50 -7.43 10.91
N HIS A 52 3.34 -8.09 12.07
CA HIS A 52 2.90 -9.49 12.10
C HIS A 52 1.47 -9.64 11.57
N ALA A 53 0.60 -8.67 11.86
CA ALA A 53 -0.77 -8.67 11.32
C ALA A 53 -0.76 -8.47 9.78
N ILE A 54 0.10 -7.59 9.26
CA ILE A 54 0.30 -7.43 7.81
C ILE A 54 0.81 -8.74 7.19
N GLN A 55 1.85 -9.33 7.76
CA GLN A 55 2.45 -10.59 7.30
C GLN A 55 1.43 -11.74 7.29
N ALA A 56 0.63 -11.88 8.36
CA ALA A 56 -0.40 -12.91 8.45
C ALA A 56 -1.47 -12.76 7.36
N GLY A 57 -1.89 -11.52 7.07
CA GLY A 57 -2.82 -11.23 5.97
C GLY A 57 -2.25 -11.60 4.62
N ILE A 58 -1.00 -11.21 4.33
CA ILE A 58 -0.30 -11.54 3.08
C ILE A 58 -0.13 -13.05 2.93
N HIS A 59 0.29 -13.76 3.97
CA HIS A 59 0.41 -15.24 3.94
C HIS A 59 -0.93 -15.92 3.62
N SER A 60 -2.05 -15.33 4.07
CA SER A 60 -3.37 -15.90 3.82
C SER A 60 -3.79 -15.90 2.35
N LEU A 61 -3.08 -15.15 1.49
CA LEU A 61 -3.32 -15.13 0.04
C LEU A 61 -2.77 -16.37 -0.68
N GLY A 62 -1.95 -17.17 -0.01
CA GLY A 62 -1.30 -18.34 -0.62
C GLY A 62 -0.13 -17.96 -1.55
N LEU A 63 0.46 -16.78 -1.37
CA LEU A 63 1.68 -16.40 -2.09
C LEU A 63 2.87 -17.25 -1.62
N PRO A 64 3.68 -17.80 -2.54
CA PRO A 64 4.75 -18.72 -2.18
C PRO A 64 5.85 -17.98 -1.40
N ASN A 65 6.11 -18.43 -0.16
CA ASN A 65 7.23 -17.99 0.70
C ASN A 65 7.48 -16.48 0.71
N CYS A 66 6.41 -15.69 0.76
CA CYS A 66 6.50 -14.24 0.80
C CYS A 66 6.69 -13.77 2.25
N ASN A 67 7.88 -13.26 2.57
CA ASN A 67 8.21 -12.71 3.88
C ASN A 67 8.36 -11.20 3.83
N VAL A 68 7.71 -10.51 4.76
CA VAL A 68 7.84 -9.05 4.92
C VAL A 68 8.64 -8.77 6.18
N THR A 69 9.75 -8.07 6.05
CA THR A 69 10.60 -7.67 7.17
C THR A 69 10.71 -6.15 7.24
N ALA A 70 10.92 -5.63 8.44
CA ALA A 70 11.14 -4.21 8.67
C ALA A 70 12.44 -4.02 9.44
N GLU A 71 13.26 -3.07 9.02
CA GLU A 71 14.48 -2.69 9.72
C GLU A 71 14.57 -1.16 9.84
N GLU A 72 15.11 -0.69 10.98
CA GLU A 72 15.44 0.72 11.13
C GLU A 72 16.74 1.01 10.37
N VAL A 73 16.70 2.02 9.51
CA VAL A 73 17.84 2.45 8.70
C VAL A 73 18.10 3.94 8.86
N LYS A 74 19.32 4.36 8.55
CA LYS A 74 19.66 5.80 8.40
C LYS A 74 20.04 6.07 6.96
N LYS A 75 19.34 7.03 6.32
CA LYS A 75 19.67 7.54 4.98
C LYS A 75 19.87 9.06 5.07
N ASN A 76 21.05 9.52 4.69
CA ASN A 76 21.43 10.94 4.74
C ASN A 76 21.18 11.60 6.11
N GLY A 77 21.39 10.86 7.21
CA GLY A 77 21.20 11.35 8.58
C GLY A 77 19.77 11.24 9.12
N PHE A 78 18.81 10.91 8.30
CA PHE A 78 17.42 10.70 8.71
C PHE A 78 17.16 9.22 9.05
N ARG A 79 16.46 8.99 10.18
CA ARG A 79 15.93 7.68 10.55
C ARG A 79 14.75 7.34 9.65
N ALA A 80 14.68 6.12 9.20
CA ALA A 80 13.57 5.59 8.42
C ALA A 80 13.34 4.11 8.70
N THR A 81 12.14 3.63 8.43
CA THR A 81 11.79 2.21 8.46
C THR A 81 11.78 1.68 7.04
N GLN A 82 12.68 0.74 6.76
CA GLN A 82 12.77 0.08 5.46
C GLN A 82 12.04 -1.25 5.52
N ILE A 83 11.15 -1.46 4.57
CA ILE A 83 10.49 -2.76 4.33
C ILE A 83 11.26 -3.52 3.26
N ARG A 84 11.36 -4.84 3.46
CA ARG A 84 11.81 -5.78 2.44
C ARG A 84 10.76 -6.86 2.29
N ILE A 85 10.49 -7.22 1.04
CA ILE A 85 9.60 -8.32 0.67
C ILE A 85 10.45 -9.36 -0.03
N ASP A 86 10.73 -10.44 0.70
CA ASP A 86 11.54 -11.55 0.21
C ASP A 86 10.63 -12.66 -0.29
N HIS A 87 10.85 -13.10 -1.52
CA HIS A 87 10.14 -14.23 -2.12
C HIS A 87 11.04 -14.94 -3.15
N PRO A 88 10.81 -16.23 -3.46
CA PRO A 88 11.50 -16.91 -4.54
C PRO A 88 11.28 -16.21 -5.89
N PRO A 89 12.25 -16.25 -6.81
CA PRO A 89 12.04 -15.77 -8.17
C PRO A 89 10.80 -16.42 -8.80
N GLU A 90 9.93 -15.63 -9.38
CA GLU A 90 8.71 -16.09 -10.01
C GLU A 90 8.52 -15.39 -11.36
N HIS A 91 8.07 -16.14 -12.36
CA HIS A 91 7.69 -15.63 -13.68
C HIS A 91 6.18 -15.71 -13.91
N ALA A 92 5.39 -15.61 -12.83
CA ALA A 92 3.95 -15.69 -12.94
C ALA A 92 3.37 -14.41 -13.53
N HIS A 93 2.74 -14.56 -14.68
CA HIS A 93 1.88 -13.53 -15.24
C HIS A 93 0.45 -13.75 -14.70
N ARG A 94 -0.05 -12.81 -13.88
CA ARG A 94 -1.38 -12.92 -13.29
C ARG A 94 -2.35 -11.96 -13.96
N HIS A 95 -3.53 -12.48 -14.26
CA HIS A 95 -4.65 -11.64 -14.66
C HIS A 95 -5.31 -10.99 -13.43
N LEU A 96 -6.01 -9.89 -13.66
CA LEU A 96 -6.77 -9.22 -12.59
C LEU A 96 -7.71 -10.19 -11.85
N VAL A 97 -8.34 -11.12 -12.58
CA VAL A 97 -9.25 -12.12 -12.01
C VAL A 97 -8.54 -13.07 -11.04
N ASP A 98 -7.29 -13.43 -11.31
CA ASP A 98 -6.52 -14.32 -10.44
C ASP A 98 -6.17 -13.62 -9.13
N ILE A 99 -5.72 -12.36 -9.22
CA ILE A 99 -5.39 -11.54 -8.05
C ILE A 99 -6.64 -11.29 -7.20
N THR A 100 -7.76 -10.94 -7.81
CA THR A 100 -9.01 -10.72 -7.07
C THR A 100 -9.50 -11.99 -6.38
N ARG A 101 -9.36 -13.16 -7.03
CA ARG A 101 -9.68 -14.46 -6.42
C ARG A 101 -8.79 -14.77 -5.21
N MET A 102 -7.47 -14.48 -5.30
CA MET A 102 -6.55 -14.63 -4.17
C MET A 102 -6.96 -13.74 -3.00
N ILE A 103 -7.28 -12.47 -3.26
CA ILE A 103 -7.73 -11.52 -2.24
C ILE A 103 -9.03 -12.00 -1.59
N ASP A 104 -9.99 -12.47 -2.38
CA ASP A 104 -11.28 -12.96 -1.88
C ASP A 104 -11.12 -14.21 -1.00
N ALA A 105 -10.21 -15.12 -1.36
CA ALA A 105 -9.91 -16.32 -0.58
C ALA A 105 -9.08 -16.03 0.70
N GLY A 106 -8.39 -14.89 0.75
CA GLY A 106 -7.54 -14.49 1.88
C GLY A 106 -8.34 -14.22 3.16
N LYS A 107 -7.69 -14.42 4.32
CA LYS A 107 -8.25 -14.10 5.64
C LYS A 107 -8.09 -12.61 5.94
N LEU A 108 -8.82 -11.79 5.18
CA LEU A 108 -8.80 -10.34 5.24
C LEU A 108 -10.20 -9.83 5.62
N THR A 109 -10.26 -8.64 6.23
CA THR A 109 -11.55 -7.94 6.43
C THR A 109 -12.14 -7.52 5.08
N GLU A 110 -13.45 -7.31 5.01
CA GLU A 110 -14.08 -6.84 3.78
C GLU A 110 -13.53 -5.48 3.34
N ARG A 111 -13.19 -4.62 4.28
CA ARG A 111 -12.58 -3.33 4.00
C ARG A 111 -11.19 -3.48 3.36
N GLN A 112 -10.35 -4.38 3.88
CA GLN A 112 -9.03 -4.69 3.32
C GLN A 112 -9.15 -5.24 1.91
N LYS A 113 -10.04 -6.24 1.70
CA LYS A 113 -10.33 -6.82 0.39
C LYS A 113 -10.78 -5.76 -0.61
N GLN A 114 -11.75 -4.93 -0.21
CA GLN A 114 -12.29 -3.91 -1.10
C GLN A 114 -11.23 -2.86 -1.45
N THR A 115 -10.43 -2.41 -0.48
CA THR A 115 -9.35 -1.44 -0.73
C THR A 115 -8.32 -2.00 -1.70
N ALA A 116 -7.82 -3.21 -1.47
CA ALA A 116 -6.84 -3.86 -2.35
C ALA A 116 -7.40 -4.06 -3.77
N LYS A 117 -8.63 -4.59 -3.88
CA LYS A 117 -9.30 -4.79 -5.19
C LYS A 117 -9.50 -3.47 -5.94
N ASN A 118 -9.86 -2.39 -5.26
CA ASN A 118 -10.04 -1.08 -5.88
C ASN A 118 -8.73 -0.57 -6.50
N ILE A 119 -7.59 -0.78 -5.83
CA ILE A 119 -6.27 -0.40 -6.35
C ILE A 119 -5.96 -1.23 -7.62
N PHE A 120 -6.09 -2.56 -7.57
CA PHE A 120 -5.85 -3.42 -8.74
C PHE A 120 -6.77 -3.12 -9.91
N VAL A 121 -8.05 -2.85 -9.66
CA VAL A 121 -9.01 -2.46 -10.73
C VAL A 121 -8.59 -1.13 -11.36
N ARG A 122 -8.11 -0.16 -10.57
CA ARG A 122 -7.64 1.12 -11.08
C ARG A 122 -6.39 0.95 -11.95
N LEU A 123 -5.44 0.12 -11.50
CA LEU A 123 -4.25 -0.25 -12.28
C LEU A 123 -4.63 -0.99 -13.56
N GLY A 124 -5.51 -1.99 -13.47
CA GLY A 124 -5.99 -2.73 -14.63
C GLY A 124 -6.70 -1.87 -15.67
N LYS A 125 -7.45 -0.86 -15.25
CA LYS A 125 -8.05 0.13 -16.17
C LYS A 125 -6.99 0.96 -16.89
N ALA A 126 -5.93 1.35 -16.20
CA ALA A 126 -4.82 2.09 -16.81
C ALA A 126 -4.07 1.21 -17.82
N GLU A 127 -3.74 -0.02 -17.44
CA GLU A 127 -3.10 -1.03 -18.31
C GLU A 127 -3.95 -1.33 -19.54
N ALA A 128 -5.26 -1.57 -19.37
CA ALA A 128 -6.18 -1.81 -20.49
C ALA A 128 -6.17 -0.64 -21.48
N LYS A 129 -6.15 0.59 -20.97
CA LYS A 129 -6.08 1.79 -21.80
C LYS A 129 -4.78 1.90 -22.59
N VAL A 130 -3.64 1.64 -21.93
CA VAL A 130 -2.31 1.71 -22.56
C VAL A 130 -2.14 0.64 -23.65
N HIS A 131 -2.62 -0.57 -23.37
CA HIS A 131 -2.52 -1.72 -24.28
C HIS A 131 -3.66 -1.83 -25.30
N GLY A 132 -4.63 -0.93 -25.29
CA GLY A 132 -5.77 -0.98 -26.22
C GLY A 132 -6.61 -2.26 -26.06
N THR A 133 -6.70 -2.79 -24.84
CA THR A 133 -7.42 -4.04 -24.53
C THR A 133 -8.57 -3.79 -23.53
N THR A 134 -9.24 -4.85 -23.13
CA THR A 134 -10.34 -4.79 -22.15
C THR A 134 -9.86 -5.26 -20.77
N LEU A 135 -10.54 -4.82 -19.70
CA LEU A 135 -10.13 -5.10 -18.32
C LEU A 135 -10.06 -6.61 -18.01
N ASP A 136 -10.94 -7.39 -18.62
CA ASP A 136 -10.99 -8.85 -18.47
C ASP A 136 -9.81 -9.57 -19.15
N LYS A 137 -9.19 -8.93 -20.15
CA LYS A 137 -8.02 -9.47 -20.88
C LYS A 137 -6.69 -8.95 -20.37
N VAL A 138 -6.71 -7.99 -19.47
CA VAL A 138 -5.49 -7.45 -18.88
C VAL A 138 -4.75 -8.55 -18.12
N HIS A 139 -3.47 -8.66 -18.39
CA HIS A 139 -2.51 -9.35 -17.51
C HIS A 139 -1.42 -8.37 -17.12
N PHE A 140 -1.01 -8.46 -15.87
CA PHE A 140 0.01 -7.58 -15.35
C PHE A 140 1.41 -8.16 -15.60
N HIS A 141 2.25 -7.40 -16.29
CA HIS A 141 3.63 -7.80 -16.57
C HIS A 141 4.55 -7.62 -15.36
N GLU A 142 4.30 -6.59 -14.58
CA GLU A 142 5.10 -6.21 -13.40
C GLU A 142 4.25 -6.24 -12.12
N VAL A 143 3.09 -5.58 -12.12
CA VAL A 143 2.22 -5.44 -10.94
C VAL A 143 1.54 -6.76 -10.51
N GLY A 144 1.60 -7.81 -11.33
CA GLY A 144 1.17 -9.16 -10.98
C GLY A 144 2.20 -9.98 -10.19
N ALA A 145 3.39 -9.44 -9.96
CA ALA A 145 4.45 -10.08 -9.18
C ALA A 145 4.13 -10.13 -7.68
N VAL A 146 4.78 -11.04 -6.97
CA VAL A 146 4.52 -11.28 -5.54
C VAL A 146 4.73 -10.04 -4.69
N ASP A 147 5.80 -9.29 -4.92
CA ASP A 147 6.13 -8.07 -4.21
C ASP A 147 5.04 -6.99 -4.36
N SER A 148 4.58 -6.76 -5.58
CA SER A 148 3.51 -5.79 -5.86
C SER A 148 2.18 -6.17 -5.21
N ILE A 149 1.85 -7.47 -5.20
CA ILE A 149 0.64 -7.96 -4.51
C ILE A 149 0.79 -7.77 -2.99
N ALA A 150 1.95 -8.11 -2.44
CA ALA A 150 2.23 -7.96 -1.01
C ALA A 150 2.20 -6.48 -0.59
N ASP A 151 2.78 -5.58 -1.39
CA ASP A 151 2.73 -4.13 -1.17
C ASP A 151 1.29 -3.62 -1.11
N ILE A 152 0.49 -3.89 -2.14
CA ILE A 152 -0.88 -3.38 -2.25
C ILE A 152 -1.77 -3.94 -1.14
N VAL A 153 -1.72 -5.24 -0.90
CA VAL A 153 -2.52 -5.88 0.14
C VAL A 153 -2.04 -5.49 1.53
N GLY A 154 -0.73 -5.44 1.74
CA GLY A 154 -0.13 -5.01 3.01
C GLY A 154 -0.51 -3.57 3.36
N VAL A 155 -0.49 -2.67 2.39
CA VAL A 155 -0.95 -1.28 2.55
C VAL A 155 -2.43 -1.23 2.89
N ALA A 156 -3.28 -2.02 2.22
CA ALA A 156 -4.71 -2.08 2.53
C ALA A 156 -4.98 -2.57 3.96
N ILE A 157 -4.22 -3.57 4.43
CA ILE A 157 -4.26 -4.05 5.82
C ILE A 157 -3.82 -2.94 6.78
N GLY A 158 -2.69 -2.30 6.50
CA GLY A 158 -2.14 -1.26 7.36
C GLY A 158 -3.09 -0.06 7.54
N TRP A 159 -3.75 0.39 6.48
CA TRP A 159 -4.76 1.47 6.57
C TRP A 159 -5.96 1.08 7.42
N ASP A 160 -6.43 -0.15 7.29
CA ASP A 160 -7.55 -0.64 8.08
C ASP A 160 -7.17 -0.74 9.57
N LEU A 161 -6.01 -1.32 9.88
CA LEU A 161 -5.50 -1.43 11.26
C LEU A 161 -5.24 -0.07 11.91
N LEU A 162 -4.75 0.90 11.14
CA LEU A 162 -4.54 2.25 11.63
C LEU A 162 -5.88 3.01 11.83
N GLY A 163 -6.97 2.50 11.26
CA GLY A 163 -8.30 3.10 11.34
C GLY A 163 -8.41 4.42 10.56
N VAL A 164 -7.64 4.58 9.48
CA VAL A 164 -7.71 5.76 8.61
C VAL A 164 -8.97 5.71 7.76
N GLU A 165 -9.73 6.79 7.77
CA GLU A 165 -11.00 6.92 7.04
C GLU A 165 -10.84 7.71 5.74
N GLN A 166 -9.93 8.69 5.73
CA GLN A 166 -9.63 9.51 4.55
C GLN A 166 -8.14 9.59 4.29
N ILE A 167 -7.78 9.60 3.03
CA ILE A 167 -6.39 9.69 2.56
C ILE A 167 -6.28 10.85 1.58
N TYR A 168 -5.34 11.74 1.84
CA TYR A 168 -4.94 12.83 0.95
C TYR A 168 -3.47 12.68 0.59
N ALA A 169 -3.07 13.26 -0.52
CA ALA A 169 -1.67 13.27 -0.95
C ALA A 169 -1.31 14.65 -1.51
N SER A 170 -0.05 15.04 -1.32
CA SER A 170 0.56 16.12 -2.08
C SER A 170 0.67 15.74 -3.57
N PRO A 171 0.97 16.68 -4.47
CA PRO A 171 1.40 16.33 -5.81
C PRO A 171 2.54 15.31 -5.78
N ILE A 172 2.46 14.28 -6.65
CA ILE A 172 3.45 13.20 -6.71
C ILE A 172 4.46 13.55 -7.81
N PRO A 173 5.76 13.72 -7.48
CA PRO A 173 6.80 13.91 -8.47
C PRO A 173 7.00 12.62 -9.27
N THR A 174 6.90 12.72 -10.58
CA THR A 174 7.06 11.56 -11.48
C THR A 174 8.50 11.39 -11.96
N GLY A 175 9.35 12.39 -11.73
CA GLY A 175 10.75 12.38 -12.15
C GLY A 175 10.93 12.80 -13.62
N THR A 176 12.14 12.58 -14.14
CA THR A 176 12.51 12.86 -15.52
C THR A 176 13.49 11.80 -16.05
N GLY A 177 13.63 11.71 -17.38
CA GLY A 177 14.55 10.77 -18.00
C GLY A 177 13.86 9.56 -18.62
N THR A 178 14.54 8.41 -18.59
CA THR A 178 14.03 7.18 -19.19
C THR A 178 14.25 5.98 -18.25
N ILE A 179 13.34 5.01 -18.31
CA ILE A 179 13.44 3.71 -17.65
C ILE A 179 13.47 2.60 -18.69
N GLN A 180 14.09 1.47 -18.34
CA GLN A 180 13.96 0.21 -19.05
C GLN A 180 12.84 -0.59 -18.42
N SER A 181 11.81 -0.93 -19.19
CA SER A 181 10.66 -1.72 -18.77
C SER A 181 10.52 -2.98 -19.61
N ALA A 182 9.53 -3.82 -19.32
CA ALA A 182 9.17 -4.97 -20.15
C ALA A 182 8.83 -4.57 -21.60
N HIS A 183 8.41 -3.31 -21.82
CA HIS A 183 8.05 -2.75 -23.13
C HIS A 183 9.21 -1.99 -23.82
N GLY A 184 10.43 -2.13 -23.30
CA GLY A 184 11.60 -1.41 -23.80
C GLY A 184 11.88 -0.12 -23.04
N ARG A 185 12.61 0.79 -23.69
CA ARG A 185 13.00 2.08 -23.09
C ARG A 185 11.85 3.08 -23.21
N CYS A 186 11.31 3.48 -22.06
CA CYS A 186 10.22 4.44 -21.97
C CYS A 186 10.69 5.74 -21.31
N SER A 187 10.16 6.90 -21.77
CA SER A 187 10.35 8.17 -21.07
C SER A 187 9.48 8.22 -19.82
N LEU A 188 10.00 8.82 -18.75
CA LEU A 188 9.18 9.21 -17.61
C LEU A 188 8.31 10.41 -17.97
N PRO A 189 7.09 10.51 -17.45
CA PRO A 189 6.17 11.61 -17.70
C PRO A 189 6.68 12.96 -17.20
#